data_f5a1a9410b8155a39c3356f9a5eb29e0
#
_entry.id   f5a1a9410b8155a39c3356f9a5eb29e0
#
_cell.length_a   1.000
_cell.length_b   1.000
_cell.length_c   1.000
_cell.angle_alpha   90.00
_cell.angle_beta   90.00
_cell.angle_gamma   90.00
#
_symmetry.space_group_name_H-M   'P 1'
#
loop_
_entity.id
_entity.type
_entity.pdbx_description
1 polymer ?
#
loop_
_entity_poly.entity_id
_entity_poly.type
_entity_poly.pdbx_seq_one_letter_code
_entity_poly.pdbx_strand_id
1 'polypeptide(L)'
;DGMTEAPLQTREWQQRLLATRDHLRERAPLVHCLTNQVTVNFVANALLAAGASPAMTDHPEEAGDLAAAADAVLINLGTPNTDSLTAMRRASRAANAAGKPWVLDPVGAAALPLRREVSHELMAQHPAVIRGNASEIMALAEADTRGRGVDTQHESRDALSAADDLLERTEGIAISGQVDRLLGRLADARNPVTISLAGGSAWQPRVTGTGCALGALIAAYLAVADTPLDAMVAAHAHAAAAAEQAERTAHGPGSFAVAWLDALDSVDLAGFLSDRLLRLDC
;
A
#
# COMPACT_ATOMS: atom_id res chain seq x y z
N ASP A 1 30.54 -9.32 17.83
CA ASP A 1 30.40 -10.36 16.78
C ASP A 1 29.47 -9.79 15.74
N GLY A 2 30.11 -9.33 14.62
CA GLY A 2 29.39 -8.69 13.55
C GLY A 2 28.49 -9.71 12.83
N MET A 3 27.20 -9.51 12.92
CA MET A 3 26.27 -10.11 11.97
C MET A 3 26.50 -9.38 10.64
N THR A 4 27.19 -10.03 9.73
CA THR A 4 27.29 -9.61 8.34
C THR A 4 25.90 -9.64 7.74
N GLU A 5 25.35 -8.44 7.49
CA GLU A 5 24.24 -8.26 6.55
C GLU A 5 24.62 -8.99 5.25
N ALA A 6 23.96 -10.10 4.97
CA ALA A 6 24.01 -10.66 3.63
C ALA A 6 23.29 -9.64 2.73
N PRO A 7 23.99 -8.97 1.81
CA PRO A 7 23.27 -8.18 0.83
C PRO A 7 22.36 -9.17 0.09
N LEU A 8 21.04 -8.92 0.16
CA LEU A 8 20.16 -9.39 -0.90
C LEU A 8 20.93 -9.14 -2.18
N GLN A 9 20.98 -10.14 -3.06
CA GLN A 9 21.58 -9.93 -4.36
C GLN A 9 20.80 -8.82 -5.04
N THR A 10 21.19 -7.59 -4.75
CA THR A 10 20.47 -6.33 -5.02
C THR A 10 20.08 -6.26 -6.48
N ARG A 11 20.90 -6.87 -7.33
CA ARG A 11 20.70 -6.90 -8.78
C ARG A 11 19.57 -7.83 -9.21
N GLU A 12 19.48 -9.03 -8.63
CA GLU A 12 18.41 -9.99 -8.96
C GLU A 12 17.06 -9.46 -8.52
N TRP A 13 17.01 -8.84 -7.35
CA TRP A 13 15.78 -8.28 -6.86
C TRP A 13 15.32 -7.06 -7.65
N GLN A 14 16.24 -6.16 -8.01
CA GLN A 14 15.95 -5.06 -8.92
C GLN A 14 15.38 -5.55 -10.25
N GLN A 15 15.98 -6.58 -10.84
CA GLN A 15 15.47 -7.19 -12.07
C GLN A 15 14.05 -7.75 -11.89
N ARG A 16 13.77 -8.37 -10.76
CA ARG A 16 12.43 -8.87 -10.42
C ARG A 16 11.40 -7.77 -10.30
N LEU A 17 11.75 -6.66 -9.65
CA LEU A 17 10.88 -5.49 -9.53
C LEU A 17 10.57 -4.86 -10.88
N LEU A 18 11.56 -4.75 -11.76
CA LEU A 18 11.37 -4.25 -13.12
C LEU A 18 10.47 -5.17 -13.94
N ALA A 19 10.67 -6.49 -13.84
CA ALA A 19 9.81 -7.48 -14.48
C ALA A 19 8.37 -7.40 -13.95
N THR A 20 8.20 -7.20 -12.65
CA THR A 20 6.88 -7.01 -12.02
C THR A 20 6.16 -5.78 -12.56
N ARG A 21 6.88 -4.67 -12.77
CA ARG A 21 6.30 -3.49 -13.42
C ARG A 21 5.90 -3.75 -14.88
N ASP A 22 6.71 -4.45 -15.65
CA ASP A 22 6.39 -4.81 -17.02
C ASP A 22 5.13 -5.69 -17.07
N HIS A 23 5.01 -6.65 -16.17
CA HIS A 23 3.81 -7.49 -16.03
C HIS A 23 2.56 -6.65 -15.70
N LEU A 24 2.69 -5.63 -14.85
CA LEU A 24 1.56 -4.74 -14.55
C LEU A 24 1.02 -4.09 -15.82
N ARG A 25 1.91 -3.56 -16.67
CA ARG A 25 1.54 -2.90 -17.92
C ARG A 25 0.96 -3.87 -18.95
N GLU A 26 1.56 -5.05 -19.07
CA GLU A 26 1.11 -6.09 -20.02
C GLU A 26 -0.25 -6.64 -19.66
N ARG A 27 -0.49 -6.89 -18.38
CA ARG A 27 -1.72 -7.52 -17.90
C ARG A 27 -2.84 -6.53 -17.62
N ALA A 28 -2.51 -5.26 -17.37
CA ALA A 28 -3.47 -4.22 -17.01
C ALA A 28 -4.52 -4.73 -16.00
N PRO A 29 -4.13 -5.20 -14.81
CA PRO A 29 -5.02 -5.90 -13.89
C PRO A 29 -6.21 -5.03 -13.50
N LEU A 30 -7.37 -5.65 -13.36
CA LEU A 30 -8.58 -5.01 -12.89
C LEU A 30 -8.51 -4.88 -11.36
N VAL A 31 -8.47 -3.65 -10.87
CA VAL A 31 -8.45 -3.31 -9.45
C VAL A 31 -9.80 -2.75 -9.03
N HIS A 32 -10.51 -3.50 -8.19
CA HIS A 32 -11.74 -3.03 -7.59
C HIS A 32 -11.41 -2.16 -6.37
N CYS A 33 -11.75 -0.88 -6.43
CA CYS A 33 -11.51 0.07 -5.34
C CYS A 33 -12.81 0.44 -4.64
N LEU A 34 -12.90 0.10 -3.36
CA LEU A 34 -13.86 0.68 -2.43
C LEU A 34 -13.10 1.72 -1.63
N THR A 35 -13.22 2.99 -2.04
CA THR A 35 -12.41 4.07 -1.50
C THR A 35 -13.28 5.29 -1.15
N ASN A 36 -12.64 6.34 -0.68
CA ASN A 36 -13.32 7.51 -0.15
C ASN A 36 -13.70 8.52 -1.25
N GLN A 37 -14.72 9.33 -0.95
CA GLN A 37 -15.27 10.31 -1.89
C GLN A 37 -14.30 11.46 -2.22
N VAL A 38 -13.35 11.74 -1.34
CA VAL A 38 -12.39 12.84 -1.52
C VAL A 38 -11.39 12.53 -2.62
N THR A 39 -10.98 11.24 -2.73
CA THR A 39 -9.83 10.83 -3.56
C THR A 39 -10.18 9.84 -4.67
N VAL A 40 -11.44 9.46 -4.81
CA VAL A 40 -11.86 8.41 -5.75
C VAL A 40 -11.40 8.67 -7.20
N ASN A 41 -11.56 9.88 -7.69
CA ASN A 41 -11.12 10.25 -9.04
C ASN A 41 -9.59 10.18 -9.18
N PHE A 42 -8.87 10.73 -8.21
CA PHE A 42 -7.40 10.73 -8.20
C PHE A 42 -6.83 9.30 -8.17
N VAL A 43 -7.41 8.43 -7.37
CA VAL A 43 -7.00 7.01 -7.28
C VAL A 43 -7.23 6.29 -8.61
N ALA A 44 -8.38 6.51 -9.24
CA ALA A 44 -8.67 5.92 -10.56
C ALA A 44 -7.65 6.39 -11.61
N ASN A 45 -7.33 7.67 -11.65
CA ASN A 45 -6.33 8.21 -12.58
C ASN A 45 -4.91 7.70 -12.28
N ALA A 46 -4.54 7.55 -11.01
CA ALA A 46 -3.25 6.96 -10.64
C ALA A 46 -3.11 5.52 -11.14
N LEU A 47 -4.15 4.70 -11.00
CA LEU A 47 -4.16 3.35 -11.54
C LEU A 47 -4.04 3.32 -13.05
N LEU A 48 -4.82 4.15 -13.76
CA LEU A 48 -4.73 4.26 -15.23
C LEU A 48 -3.34 4.70 -15.68
N ALA A 49 -2.76 5.69 -15.03
CA ALA A 49 -1.41 6.18 -15.34
C ALA A 49 -0.34 5.09 -15.11
N ALA A 50 -0.49 4.28 -14.08
CA ALA A 50 0.44 3.18 -13.80
C ALA A 50 0.30 2.00 -14.75
N GLY A 51 -0.82 1.89 -15.48
CA GLY A 51 -1.10 0.82 -16.42
C GLY A 51 -2.10 -0.23 -15.95
N ALA A 52 -2.78 0.00 -14.82
CA ALA A 52 -3.85 -0.85 -14.33
C ALA A 52 -5.24 -0.39 -14.82
N SER A 53 -6.25 -1.21 -14.58
CA SER A 53 -7.65 -0.93 -14.93
C SER A 53 -8.46 -0.73 -13.64
N PRO A 54 -8.89 0.49 -13.31
CA PRO A 54 -9.65 0.75 -12.10
C PRO A 54 -11.15 0.49 -12.27
N ALA A 55 -11.80 -0.01 -11.22
CA ALA A 55 -13.24 -0.06 -11.09
C ALA A 55 -13.65 0.48 -9.71
N MET A 56 -14.31 1.64 -9.70
CA MET A 56 -14.60 2.41 -8.50
C MET A 56 -16.04 2.15 -8.01
N THR A 57 -16.37 0.89 -7.74
CA THR A 57 -17.72 0.46 -7.37
C THR A 57 -17.81 0.18 -5.87
N ASP A 58 -18.71 0.87 -5.20
CA ASP A 58 -18.92 0.77 -3.75
C ASP A 58 -20.41 0.53 -3.35
N HIS A 59 -21.26 0.16 -4.31
CA HIS A 59 -22.65 -0.16 -4.03
C HIS A 59 -22.75 -1.56 -3.40
N PRO A 60 -23.50 -1.75 -2.31
CA PRO A 60 -23.60 -3.04 -1.61
C PRO A 60 -24.01 -4.22 -2.47
N GLU A 61 -24.91 -4.00 -3.44
CA GLU A 61 -25.41 -5.04 -4.31
C GLU A 61 -24.45 -5.48 -5.42
N GLU A 62 -23.45 -4.65 -5.74
CA GLU A 62 -22.48 -4.90 -6.80
C GLU A 62 -21.11 -5.32 -6.29
N ALA A 63 -20.78 -4.92 -5.07
CA ALA A 63 -19.42 -5.02 -4.52
C ALA A 63 -18.91 -6.47 -4.45
N GLY A 64 -19.74 -7.40 -4.06
CA GLY A 64 -19.35 -8.81 -3.97
C GLY A 64 -19.05 -9.42 -5.35
N ASP A 65 -19.89 -9.16 -6.32
CA ASP A 65 -19.73 -9.70 -7.68
C ASP A 65 -18.46 -9.14 -8.34
N LEU A 66 -18.24 -7.83 -8.20
CA LEU A 66 -17.06 -7.21 -8.77
C LEU A 66 -15.77 -7.64 -8.06
N ALA A 67 -15.78 -7.76 -6.74
CA ALA A 67 -14.62 -8.22 -5.99
C ALA A 67 -14.20 -9.64 -6.38
N ALA A 68 -15.16 -10.51 -6.64
CA ALA A 68 -14.90 -11.87 -7.13
C ALA A 68 -14.32 -11.91 -8.56
N ALA A 69 -14.70 -10.97 -9.40
CA ALA A 69 -14.27 -10.88 -10.82
C ALA A 69 -12.96 -10.10 -10.99
N ALA A 70 -12.64 -9.17 -10.09
CA ALA A 70 -11.42 -8.37 -10.15
C ALA A 70 -10.15 -9.22 -9.92
N ASP A 71 -9.00 -8.68 -10.32
CA ASP A 71 -7.70 -9.32 -10.06
C ASP A 71 -7.18 -9.00 -8.65
N ALA A 72 -7.54 -7.84 -8.13
CA ALA A 72 -7.25 -7.43 -6.76
C ALA A 72 -8.27 -6.40 -6.27
N VAL A 73 -8.36 -6.21 -4.96
CA VAL A 73 -9.32 -5.30 -4.33
C VAL A 73 -8.60 -4.36 -3.36
N LEU A 74 -8.99 -3.08 -3.36
CA LEU A 74 -8.62 -2.09 -2.35
C LEU A 74 -9.82 -1.75 -1.48
N ILE A 75 -9.65 -1.82 -0.18
CA ILE A 75 -10.62 -1.32 0.82
C ILE A 75 -9.98 -0.20 1.61
N ASN A 76 -10.48 1.02 1.41
CA ASN A 76 -10.01 2.25 2.05
C ASN A 76 -11.13 2.86 2.89
N LEU A 77 -10.90 3.03 4.19
CA LEU A 77 -11.91 3.46 5.18
C LEU A 77 -12.09 4.97 5.28
N GLY A 78 -11.60 5.76 4.35
CA GLY A 78 -11.90 7.19 4.29
C GLY A 78 -13.39 7.43 4.03
N THR A 79 -13.95 8.49 4.58
CA THR A 79 -15.37 8.90 4.42
C THR A 79 -16.40 7.77 4.39
N PRO A 80 -16.40 6.85 5.38
CA PRO A 80 -17.30 5.70 5.36
C PRO A 80 -18.76 6.12 5.61
N ASN A 81 -19.67 5.38 5.01
CA ASN A 81 -21.10 5.42 5.31
C ASN A 81 -21.65 4.00 5.44
N THR A 82 -22.90 3.87 5.82
CA THR A 82 -23.52 2.56 6.07
C THR A 82 -23.45 1.64 4.85
N ASP A 83 -23.71 2.17 3.66
CA ASP A 83 -23.69 1.38 2.43
C ASP A 83 -22.27 1.00 2.02
N SER A 84 -21.31 1.93 2.10
CA SER A 84 -19.91 1.62 1.79
C SER A 84 -19.32 0.59 2.75
N LEU A 85 -19.66 0.63 4.03
CA LEU A 85 -19.21 -0.37 4.99
C LEU A 85 -19.83 -1.76 4.70
N THR A 86 -21.08 -1.82 4.32
CA THR A 86 -21.73 -3.07 3.88
C THR A 86 -21.06 -3.61 2.62
N ALA A 87 -20.78 -2.74 1.65
CA ALA A 87 -20.06 -3.10 0.42
C ALA A 87 -18.66 -3.65 0.72
N MET A 88 -17.91 -3.03 1.62
CA MET A 88 -16.56 -3.47 2.03
C MET A 88 -16.58 -4.86 2.68
N ARG A 89 -17.55 -5.13 3.54
CA ARG A 89 -17.73 -6.45 4.17
C ARG A 89 -18.04 -7.53 3.13
N ARG A 90 -18.90 -7.24 2.18
CA ARG A 90 -19.24 -8.16 1.08
C ARG A 90 -18.06 -8.38 0.13
N ALA A 91 -17.35 -7.31 -0.21
CA ALA A 91 -16.18 -7.38 -1.09
C ALA A 91 -15.04 -8.20 -0.50
N SER A 92 -14.71 -8.01 0.78
CA SER A 92 -13.64 -8.79 1.43
C SER A 92 -13.94 -10.29 1.47
N ARG A 93 -15.17 -10.66 1.78
CA ARG A 93 -15.61 -12.06 1.77
C ARG A 93 -15.59 -12.66 0.37
N ALA A 94 -16.10 -11.93 -0.61
CA ALA A 94 -16.11 -12.38 -2.00
C ALA A 94 -14.72 -12.51 -2.61
N ALA A 95 -13.82 -11.57 -2.31
CA ALA A 95 -12.41 -11.65 -2.71
C ALA A 95 -11.75 -12.90 -2.12
N ASN A 96 -11.92 -13.16 -0.83
CA ASN A 96 -11.37 -14.35 -0.18
C ASN A 96 -11.93 -15.64 -0.78
N ALA A 97 -13.24 -15.71 -1.01
CA ALA A 97 -13.89 -16.88 -1.60
C ALA A 97 -13.39 -17.16 -3.02
N ALA A 98 -13.04 -16.12 -3.77
CA ALA A 98 -12.50 -16.22 -5.12
C ALA A 98 -10.96 -16.34 -5.17
N GLY A 99 -10.29 -16.33 -4.03
CA GLY A 99 -8.82 -16.36 -3.95
C GLY A 99 -8.15 -15.09 -4.47
N LYS A 100 -8.81 -13.96 -4.38
CA LYS A 100 -8.29 -12.67 -4.84
C LYS A 100 -7.63 -11.91 -3.69
N PRO A 101 -6.41 -11.35 -3.90
CA PRO A 101 -5.74 -10.55 -2.89
C PRO A 101 -6.44 -9.21 -2.70
N TRP A 102 -6.39 -8.68 -1.47
CA TRP A 102 -6.92 -7.37 -1.19
C TRP A 102 -6.09 -6.62 -0.16
N VAL A 103 -6.15 -5.30 -0.24
CA VAL A 103 -5.44 -4.35 0.61
C VAL A 103 -6.43 -3.66 1.54
N LEU A 104 -6.09 -3.58 2.81
CA LEU A 104 -6.78 -2.73 3.79
C LEU A 104 -5.98 -1.44 4.01
N ASP A 105 -6.62 -0.30 3.77
CA ASP A 105 -6.11 1.02 4.11
C ASP A 105 -6.99 1.64 5.23
N PRO A 106 -6.56 1.54 6.50
CA PRO A 106 -7.37 1.91 7.66
C PRO A 106 -7.33 3.41 7.93
N VAL A 107 -7.65 4.23 6.94
CA VAL A 107 -7.60 5.69 7.01
C VAL A 107 -8.33 6.22 8.24
N GLY A 108 -7.62 6.93 9.11
CA GLY A 108 -8.18 7.57 10.30
C GLY A 108 -8.46 6.63 11.47
N ALA A 109 -8.06 5.37 11.43
CA ALA A 109 -8.30 4.41 12.51
C ALA A 109 -7.62 4.80 13.83
N ALA A 110 -6.55 5.58 13.80
CA ALA A 110 -5.89 6.09 15.00
C ALA A 110 -6.79 7.04 15.81
N ALA A 111 -7.58 7.87 15.13
CA ALA A 111 -8.38 8.92 15.76
C ALA A 111 -9.86 8.56 15.91
N LEU A 112 -10.42 7.76 15.00
CA LEU A 112 -11.85 7.53 14.89
C LEU A 112 -12.26 6.11 15.29
N PRO A 113 -13.03 5.94 16.39
CA PRO A 113 -13.39 4.63 16.92
C PRO A 113 -14.12 3.72 15.92
N LEU A 114 -15.07 4.25 15.14
CA LEU A 114 -15.77 3.47 14.11
C LEU A 114 -14.81 2.85 13.11
N ARG A 115 -13.87 3.65 12.61
CA ARG A 115 -12.90 3.16 11.61
C ARG A 115 -11.94 2.13 12.20
N ARG A 116 -11.57 2.28 13.46
CA ARG A 116 -10.75 1.31 14.19
C ARG A 116 -11.50 -0.03 14.37
N GLU A 117 -12.76 0.03 14.80
CA GLU A 117 -13.60 -1.13 14.98
C GLU A 117 -13.80 -1.91 13.66
N VAL A 118 -14.15 -1.20 12.59
CA VAL A 118 -14.31 -1.81 11.25
C VAL A 118 -12.98 -2.35 10.72
N SER A 119 -11.87 -1.66 10.98
CA SER A 119 -10.54 -2.17 10.60
C SER A 119 -10.25 -3.51 11.27
N HIS A 120 -10.55 -3.66 12.56
CA HIS A 120 -10.37 -4.93 13.26
C HIS A 120 -11.30 -6.03 12.71
N GLU A 121 -12.52 -5.69 12.39
CA GLU A 121 -13.46 -6.63 11.75
C GLU A 121 -12.93 -7.11 10.39
N LEU A 122 -12.44 -6.19 9.56
CA LEU A 122 -11.87 -6.51 8.25
C LEU A 122 -10.55 -7.27 8.34
N MET A 123 -9.69 -6.95 9.31
CA MET A 123 -8.45 -7.71 9.54
C MET A 123 -8.70 -9.19 9.85
N ALA A 124 -9.82 -9.51 10.49
CA ALA A 124 -10.23 -10.90 10.74
C ALA A 124 -10.52 -11.67 9.43
N GLN A 125 -10.71 -10.99 8.33
CA GLN A 125 -10.84 -11.56 6.98
C GLN A 125 -9.51 -11.75 6.26
N HIS A 126 -8.37 -11.52 6.91
CA HIS A 126 -7.01 -11.73 6.38
C HIS A 126 -6.70 -10.98 5.07
N PRO A 127 -6.58 -9.64 5.09
CA PRO A 127 -6.06 -8.90 3.94
C PRO A 127 -4.65 -9.38 3.57
N ALA A 128 -4.32 -9.35 2.30
CA ALA A 128 -2.96 -9.65 1.86
C ALA A 128 -1.96 -8.61 2.35
N VAL A 129 -2.34 -7.33 2.35
CA VAL A 129 -1.55 -6.21 2.83
C VAL A 129 -2.40 -5.24 3.62
N ILE A 130 -1.84 -4.73 4.72
CA ILE A 130 -2.35 -3.55 5.43
C ILE A 130 -1.39 -2.40 5.15
N ARG A 131 -1.90 -1.30 4.63
CA ARG A 131 -1.13 -0.09 4.38
C ARG A 131 -1.64 1.05 5.26
N GLY A 132 -0.78 1.68 6.01
CA GLY A 132 -1.12 2.84 6.82
C GLY A 132 0.11 3.66 7.20
N ASN A 133 -0.09 4.81 7.84
CA ASN A 133 1.00 5.50 8.51
C ASN A 133 1.32 4.83 9.87
N ALA A 134 2.39 5.27 10.54
CA ALA A 134 2.79 4.67 11.81
C ALA A 134 1.68 4.70 12.86
N SER A 135 0.96 5.81 13.00
CA SER A 135 -0.13 5.94 13.98
C SER A 135 -1.30 5.01 13.70
N GLU A 136 -1.65 4.81 12.43
CA GLU A 136 -2.71 3.89 12.01
C GLU A 136 -2.35 2.43 12.30
N ILE A 137 -1.13 2.02 11.95
CA ILE A 137 -0.62 0.67 12.23
C ILE A 137 -0.56 0.40 13.73
N MET A 138 -0.04 1.33 14.52
CA MET A 138 -0.01 1.21 15.98
C MET A 138 -1.39 1.08 16.58
N ALA A 139 -2.37 1.86 16.11
CA ALA A 139 -3.74 1.80 16.57
C ALA A 139 -4.41 0.45 16.30
N LEU A 140 -4.06 -0.21 15.20
CA LEU A 140 -4.56 -1.55 14.88
C LEU A 140 -3.94 -2.64 15.76
N ALA A 141 -2.69 -2.48 16.16
CA ALA A 141 -1.99 -3.44 17.04
C ALA A 141 -2.40 -3.29 18.51
N GLU A 142 -2.78 -2.09 18.94
CA GLU A 142 -3.13 -1.75 20.32
C GLU A 142 -4.60 -2.09 20.66
N ALA A 143 -5.08 -3.28 20.34
CA ALA A 143 -6.45 -3.68 20.74
C ALA A 143 -6.64 -3.71 22.25
N ASP A 144 -5.56 -3.72 23.08
CA ASP A 144 -5.59 -3.92 24.53
C ASP A 144 -4.83 -2.89 25.39
N THR A 145 -4.14 -1.89 24.85
CA THR A 145 -3.39 -0.92 25.67
C THR A 145 -3.93 0.50 25.50
N ARG A 146 -4.91 0.85 26.33
CA ARG A 146 -5.35 2.23 26.51
C ARG A 146 -4.27 3.07 27.20
N GLY A 147 -3.71 4.03 26.47
CA GLY A 147 -3.12 5.22 27.05
C GLY A 147 -1.65 5.17 27.36
N ARG A 148 -0.81 5.48 26.40
CA ARG A 148 0.45 6.20 26.64
C ARG A 148 0.66 7.17 25.49
N GLY A 149 0.92 8.46 25.82
CA GLY A 149 1.30 9.47 24.86
C GLY A 149 2.62 9.06 24.19
N VAL A 150 2.67 9.17 22.88
CA VAL A 150 3.79 8.71 22.05
C VAL A 150 4.64 9.92 21.69
N ASP A 151 5.94 9.84 21.99
CA ASP A 151 6.94 10.79 21.57
C ASP A 151 7.44 10.41 20.16
N THR A 152 7.52 11.37 19.24
CA THR A 152 7.74 11.17 17.81
C THR A 152 9.03 10.40 17.43
N GLN A 153 10.01 10.33 18.31
CA GLN A 153 11.24 9.55 18.09
C GLN A 153 11.08 8.05 18.39
N HIS A 154 10.07 7.67 19.19
CA HIS A 154 9.75 6.28 19.47
C HIS A 154 8.76 5.68 18.45
N GLU A 155 8.04 6.52 17.69
CA GLU A 155 6.99 6.10 16.77
C GLU A 155 7.41 5.04 15.75
N SER A 156 8.61 5.11 15.19
CA SER A 156 9.02 4.15 14.17
C SER A 156 9.39 2.77 14.73
N ARG A 157 10.00 2.72 15.92
CA ARG A 157 10.34 1.44 16.57
C ARG A 157 9.09 0.76 17.13
N ASP A 158 8.21 1.54 17.76
CA ASP A 158 6.94 1.05 18.30
C ASP A 158 6.03 0.57 17.18
N ALA A 159 6.01 1.27 16.03
CA ALA A 159 5.27 0.85 14.86
C ALA A 159 5.81 -0.45 14.25
N LEU A 160 7.12 -0.67 14.22
CA LEU A 160 7.70 -1.93 13.74
C LEU A 160 7.36 -3.11 14.65
N SER A 161 7.44 -2.93 15.97
CA SER A 161 7.02 -3.97 16.92
C SER A 161 5.53 -4.27 16.81
N ALA A 162 4.69 -3.25 16.67
CA ALA A 162 3.27 -3.39 16.44
C ALA A 162 2.95 -4.11 15.11
N ALA A 163 3.71 -3.83 14.06
CA ALA A 163 3.57 -4.46 12.77
C ALA A 163 3.90 -5.95 12.81
N ASP A 164 4.91 -6.36 13.57
CA ASP A 164 5.24 -7.78 13.75
C ASP A 164 4.06 -8.57 14.32
N ASP A 165 3.35 -8.01 15.30
CA ASP A 165 2.16 -8.65 15.88
C ASP A 165 1.01 -8.78 14.86
N LEU A 166 0.89 -7.83 13.94
CA LEU A 166 -0.13 -7.86 12.89
C LEU A 166 0.17 -8.87 11.76
N LEU A 167 1.43 -9.28 11.58
CA LEU A 167 1.81 -10.26 10.55
C LEU A 167 1.22 -11.67 10.77
N GLU A 168 0.58 -11.92 11.89
CA GLU A 168 -0.26 -13.12 12.09
C GLU A 168 -1.60 -13.03 11.33
N ARG A 169 -2.05 -11.82 11.00
CA ARG A 169 -3.36 -11.54 10.38
C ARG A 169 -3.27 -11.04 8.94
N THR A 170 -2.08 -10.83 8.44
CA THR A 170 -1.82 -10.34 7.08
C THR A 170 -0.49 -10.87 6.58
N GLU A 171 -0.30 -10.91 5.27
CA GLU A 171 0.97 -11.35 4.68
C GLU A 171 1.99 -10.22 4.53
N GLY A 172 1.54 -8.97 4.56
CA GLY A 172 2.40 -7.81 4.44
C GLY A 172 1.85 -6.57 5.12
N ILE A 173 2.76 -5.74 5.61
CA ILE A 173 2.43 -4.44 6.21
C ILE A 173 3.30 -3.39 5.59
N ALA A 174 2.67 -2.35 5.05
CA ALA A 174 3.32 -1.19 4.48
C ALA A 174 3.10 0.03 5.39
N ILE A 175 4.16 0.51 6.01
CA ILE A 175 4.15 1.70 6.85
C ILE A 175 4.71 2.86 6.05
N SER A 176 3.84 3.80 5.67
CA SER A 176 4.22 5.00 4.94
C SER A 176 4.78 6.06 5.89
N GLY A 177 5.86 6.73 5.48
CA GLY A 177 6.51 7.80 6.24
C GLY A 177 7.57 8.51 5.39
N GLN A 178 8.47 9.23 6.03
CA GLN A 178 9.65 9.81 5.35
C GLN A 178 10.55 8.71 4.77
N VAL A 179 10.63 7.61 5.51
CA VAL A 179 11.19 6.35 5.04
C VAL A 179 10.07 5.32 5.17
N ASP A 180 9.73 4.69 4.07
CA ASP A 180 8.73 3.63 4.08
C ASP A 180 9.32 2.36 4.67
N ARG A 181 8.55 1.66 5.49
CA ARG A 181 8.90 0.38 6.10
C ARG A 181 7.95 -0.69 5.60
N LEU A 182 8.49 -1.70 4.93
CA LEU A 182 7.72 -2.74 4.28
C LEU A 182 8.07 -4.08 4.91
N LEU A 183 7.12 -4.67 5.62
CA LEU A 183 7.28 -5.91 6.34
C LEU A 183 6.55 -7.04 5.61
N GLY A 184 7.25 -8.12 5.37
CA GLY A 184 6.69 -9.30 4.71
C GLY A 184 7.74 -10.40 4.59
N ARG A 185 7.41 -11.45 3.86
CA ARG A 185 8.28 -12.61 3.68
C ARG A 185 8.83 -12.64 2.26
N LEU A 186 10.13 -12.92 2.16
CA LEU A 186 10.74 -13.31 0.90
C LEU A 186 10.13 -14.64 0.44
N ALA A 187 10.22 -14.94 -0.86
CA ALA A 187 9.79 -16.22 -1.39
C ALA A 187 10.47 -17.37 -0.63
N ASP A 188 9.68 -18.38 -0.25
CA ASP A 188 10.14 -19.57 0.47
C ASP A 188 10.75 -19.33 1.87
N ALA A 189 10.69 -18.10 2.38
CA ALA A 189 11.16 -17.75 3.72
C ALA A 189 10.05 -17.88 4.78
N ARG A 190 10.41 -18.36 5.96
CA ARG A 190 9.49 -18.47 7.11
C ARG A 190 9.43 -17.17 7.90
N ASN A 191 10.58 -16.53 8.10
CA ASN A 191 10.70 -15.33 8.91
C ASN A 191 10.40 -14.09 8.07
N PRO A 192 9.68 -13.11 8.61
CA PRO A 192 9.48 -11.83 7.97
C PRO A 192 10.78 -11.03 7.94
N VAL A 193 10.88 -10.16 6.96
CA VAL A 193 11.94 -9.16 6.83
C VAL A 193 11.32 -7.79 6.72
N THR A 194 12.09 -6.76 7.07
CA THR A 194 11.72 -5.37 6.90
C THR A 194 12.58 -4.74 5.82
N ILE A 195 11.93 -4.13 4.84
CA ILE A 195 12.61 -3.36 3.80
C ILE A 195 12.34 -1.89 4.04
N SER A 196 13.40 -1.11 4.09
CA SER A 196 13.35 0.33 4.18
C SER A 196 13.58 0.96 2.81
N LEU A 197 12.65 1.80 2.40
CA LEU A 197 12.71 2.55 1.15
C LEU A 197 12.62 4.04 1.45
N ALA A 198 13.71 4.75 1.18
CA ALA A 198 13.72 6.21 1.19
C ALA A 198 13.42 6.75 -0.21
N GLY A 199 12.78 7.90 -0.28
CA GLY A 199 12.47 8.58 -1.52
C GLY A 199 11.12 9.28 -1.50
N GLY A 200 10.77 9.87 -2.62
CA GLY A 200 9.55 10.64 -2.75
C GLY A 200 9.79 12.15 -2.65
N SER A 201 8.74 12.89 -2.41
CA SER A 201 8.75 14.36 -2.37
C SER A 201 7.98 14.89 -1.18
N ALA A 202 8.43 16.01 -0.61
CA ALA A 202 7.72 16.75 0.40
C ALA A 202 6.38 17.34 -0.09
N TRP A 203 6.13 17.35 -1.39
CA TRP A 203 4.87 17.76 -1.97
C TRP A 203 3.76 16.70 -1.83
N GLN A 204 4.11 15.41 -1.71
CA GLN A 204 3.12 14.33 -1.63
C GLN A 204 2.07 14.54 -0.53
N PRO A 205 2.41 14.89 0.72
CA PRO A 205 1.41 15.14 1.75
C PRO A 205 0.53 16.37 1.50
N ARG A 206 0.92 17.25 0.58
CA ARG A 206 0.18 18.45 0.21
C ARG A 206 -0.81 18.24 -0.94
N VAL A 207 -0.86 17.04 -1.48
CA VAL A 207 -1.82 16.62 -2.51
C VAL A 207 -2.67 15.50 -1.92
N THR A 208 -3.98 15.77 -1.81
CA THR A 208 -4.89 14.74 -1.30
C THR A 208 -4.95 13.55 -2.24
N GLY A 209 -4.91 12.36 -1.68
CA GLY A 209 -5.06 11.10 -2.43
C GLY A 209 -3.77 10.38 -2.79
N THR A 210 -2.58 10.97 -2.59
CA THR A 210 -1.31 10.26 -2.85
C THR A 210 -1.15 9.02 -1.99
N GLY A 211 -1.54 9.08 -0.72
CA GLY A 211 -1.57 7.92 0.17
C GLY A 211 -2.61 6.88 -0.23
N CYS A 212 -3.82 7.32 -0.56
CA CYS A 212 -4.90 6.43 -1.03
C CYS A 212 -4.53 5.75 -2.37
N ALA A 213 -3.87 6.47 -3.26
CA ALA A 213 -3.37 5.94 -4.52
C ALA A 213 -2.27 4.88 -4.30
N LEU A 214 -1.43 5.05 -3.28
CA LEU A 214 -0.42 4.06 -2.93
C LEU A 214 -1.03 2.71 -2.54
N GLY A 215 -2.10 2.71 -1.75
CA GLY A 215 -2.86 1.49 -1.44
C GLY A 215 -3.43 0.82 -2.69
N ALA A 216 -3.94 1.60 -3.63
CA ALA A 216 -4.42 1.10 -4.92
C ALA A 216 -3.30 0.50 -5.79
N LEU A 217 -2.13 1.16 -5.83
CA LEU A 217 -0.96 0.64 -6.54
C LEU A 217 -0.47 -0.68 -5.94
N ILE A 218 -0.47 -0.81 -4.61
CA ILE A 218 -0.16 -2.09 -3.97
C ILE A 218 -1.14 -3.18 -4.43
N ALA A 219 -2.43 -2.90 -4.46
CA ALA A 219 -3.43 -3.85 -4.95
C ALA A 219 -3.16 -4.27 -6.40
N ALA A 220 -2.85 -3.31 -7.27
CA ALA A 220 -2.50 -3.60 -8.66
C ALA A 220 -1.28 -4.50 -8.78
N TYR A 221 -0.23 -4.22 -8.02
CA TYR A 221 0.99 -5.05 -8.02
C TYR A 221 0.78 -6.43 -7.38
N LEU A 222 -0.12 -6.57 -6.39
CA LEU A 222 -0.49 -7.88 -5.83
C LEU A 222 -1.04 -8.84 -6.89
N ALA A 223 -1.71 -8.30 -7.91
CA ALA A 223 -2.23 -9.12 -9.00
C ALA A 223 -1.15 -9.75 -9.89
N VAL A 224 0.07 -9.22 -9.89
CA VAL A 224 1.14 -9.61 -10.82
C VAL A 224 2.47 -9.95 -10.16
N ALA A 225 2.65 -9.66 -8.89
CA ALA A 225 3.87 -9.94 -8.14
C ALA A 225 3.92 -11.37 -7.62
N ASP A 226 5.12 -11.89 -7.40
CA ASP A 226 5.33 -13.23 -6.87
C ASP A 226 4.97 -13.33 -5.38
N THR A 227 5.23 -12.28 -4.61
CA THR A 227 4.92 -12.20 -3.18
C THR A 227 4.29 -10.85 -2.81
N PRO A 228 3.54 -10.77 -1.70
CA PRO A 228 3.06 -9.47 -1.18
C PRO A 228 4.18 -8.48 -0.88
N LEU A 229 5.35 -8.95 -0.43
CA LEU A 229 6.50 -8.09 -0.21
C LEU A 229 6.98 -7.45 -1.52
N ASP A 230 7.11 -8.24 -2.59
CA ASP A 230 7.47 -7.72 -3.91
C ASP A 230 6.46 -6.68 -4.40
N ALA A 231 5.16 -6.92 -4.19
CA ALA A 231 4.11 -5.99 -4.55
C ALA A 231 4.23 -4.65 -3.81
N MET A 232 4.48 -4.69 -2.50
CA MET A 232 4.68 -3.49 -1.69
C MET A 232 5.92 -2.70 -2.13
N VAL A 233 7.04 -3.37 -2.35
CA VAL A 233 8.27 -2.70 -2.78
C VAL A 233 8.12 -2.09 -4.16
N ALA A 234 7.53 -2.81 -5.11
CA ALA A 234 7.27 -2.29 -6.46
C ALA A 234 6.36 -1.06 -6.43
N ALA A 235 5.27 -1.10 -5.68
CA ALA A 235 4.33 0.01 -5.56
C ALA A 235 4.97 1.25 -4.92
N HIS A 236 5.68 1.06 -3.80
CA HIS A 236 6.34 2.17 -3.10
C HIS A 236 7.49 2.77 -3.92
N ALA A 237 8.29 1.94 -4.58
CA ALA A 237 9.36 2.40 -5.47
C ALA A 237 8.78 3.18 -6.67
N HIS A 238 7.72 2.68 -7.29
CA HIS A 238 7.04 3.34 -8.40
C HIS A 238 6.49 4.72 -7.99
N ALA A 239 5.76 4.77 -6.87
CA ALA A 239 5.21 6.02 -6.35
C ALA A 239 6.30 7.05 -5.96
N ALA A 240 7.37 6.60 -5.31
CA ALA A 240 8.49 7.45 -4.90
C ALA A 240 9.29 7.97 -6.10
N ALA A 241 9.57 7.11 -7.07
CA ALA A 241 10.26 7.49 -8.31
C ALA A 241 9.45 8.54 -9.09
N ALA A 242 8.15 8.33 -9.21
CA ALA A 242 7.24 9.29 -9.83
C ALA A 242 7.22 10.63 -9.10
N ALA A 243 7.23 10.61 -7.76
CA ALA A 243 7.25 11.83 -6.95
C ALA A 243 8.55 12.63 -7.11
N GLU A 244 9.69 11.95 -7.16
CA GLU A 244 10.98 12.61 -7.40
C GLU A 244 11.07 13.21 -8.81
N GLN A 245 10.55 12.53 -9.81
CA GLN A 245 10.46 13.08 -11.17
C GLN A 245 9.53 14.29 -11.22
N ALA A 246 8.37 14.21 -10.59
CA ALA A 246 7.39 15.29 -10.53
C ALA A 246 7.92 16.53 -9.82
N GLU A 247 8.69 16.36 -8.75
CA GLU A 247 9.28 17.46 -7.99
C GLU A 247 10.20 18.35 -8.85
N ARG A 248 10.87 17.79 -9.84
CA ARG A 248 11.78 18.53 -10.72
C ARG A 248 11.06 19.58 -11.57
N THR A 249 9.79 19.37 -11.87
CA THR A 249 8.99 20.24 -12.75
C THR A 249 7.86 20.96 -12.04
N ALA A 250 7.53 20.56 -10.82
CA ALA A 250 6.44 21.15 -10.04
C ALA A 250 6.81 22.55 -9.54
N HIS A 251 5.82 23.44 -9.58
CA HIS A 251 5.90 24.80 -9.03
C HIS A 251 4.99 25.01 -7.82
N GLY A 252 4.19 24.01 -7.48
CA GLY A 252 3.25 24.01 -6.39
C GLY A 252 2.49 22.69 -6.30
N PRO A 253 1.57 22.53 -5.33
CA PRO A 253 0.86 21.28 -5.15
C PRO A 253 0.00 20.87 -6.37
N GLY A 254 -0.61 21.83 -7.06
CA GLY A 254 -1.43 21.54 -8.24
C GLY A 254 -0.60 20.99 -9.40
N SER A 255 0.49 21.66 -9.77
CA SER A 255 1.41 21.19 -10.82
C SER A 255 2.11 19.89 -10.41
N PHE A 256 2.39 19.71 -9.10
CA PHE A 256 2.92 18.45 -8.60
C PHE A 256 1.93 17.29 -8.83
N ALA A 257 0.66 17.48 -8.52
CA ALA A 257 -0.36 16.44 -8.72
C ALA A 257 -0.44 16.00 -10.19
N VAL A 258 -0.45 16.94 -11.11
CA VAL A 258 -0.42 16.67 -12.56
C VAL A 258 0.87 15.94 -12.96
N ALA A 259 2.02 16.47 -12.54
CA ALA A 259 3.32 15.90 -12.88
C ALA A 259 3.52 14.49 -12.27
N TRP A 260 2.96 14.23 -11.10
CA TRP A 260 3.01 12.91 -10.47
C TRP A 260 2.22 11.86 -11.25
N LEU A 261 1.03 12.21 -11.73
CA LEU A 261 0.24 11.32 -12.61
C LEU A 261 0.98 11.06 -13.92
N ASP A 262 1.53 12.08 -14.56
CA ASP A 262 2.35 11.91 -15.76
C ASP A 262 3.55 11.00 -15.50
N ALA A 263 4.21 11.18 -14.34
CA ALA A 263 5.37 10.41 -13.97
C ALA A 263 5.06 8.94 -13.62
N LEU A 264 3.87 8.63 -13.10
CA LEU A 264 3.45 7.24 -12.92
C LEU A 264 3.44 6.46 -14.24
N ASP A 265 3.13 7.12 -15.35
CA ASP A 265 3.23 6.52 -16.67
C ASP A 265 4.67 6.43 -17.18
N SER A 266 5.46 7.49 -17.05
CA SER A 266 6.71 7.68 -17.77
C SER A 266 7.99 7.42 -16.97
N VAL A 267 7.93 7.25 -15.65
CA VAL A 267 9.14 7.22 -14.81
C VAL A 267 10.08 6.06 -15.15
N ASP A 268 11.37 6.34 -15.14
CA ASP A 268 12.43 5.34 -15.21
C ASP A 268 12.66 4.69 -13.84
N LEU A 269 11.96 3.58 -13.60
CA LEU A 269 12.10 2.81 -12.37
C LEU A 269 13.48 2.17 -12.24
N ALA A 270 14.12 1.79 -13.34
CA ALA A 270 15.47 1.22 -13.33
C ALA A 270 16.49 2.23 -12.82
N GLY A 271 16.44 3.47 -13.32
CA GLY A 271 17.29 4.56 -12.85
C GLY A 271 17.08 4.86 -11.37
N PHE A 272 15.82 4.91 -10.92
CA PHE A 272 15.51 5.11 -9.50
C PHE A 272 16.11 4.02 -8.61
N LEU A 273 15.96 2.75 -8.99
CA LEU A 273 16.47 1.61 -8.22
C LEU A 273 17.99 1.49 -8.24
N SER A 274 18.65 1.88 -9.34
CA SER A 274 20.11 1.82 -9.46
C SER A 274 20.83 2.78 -8.52
N ASP A 275 20.23 3.91 -8.22
CA ASP A 275 20.78 4.97 -7.37
C ASP A 275 20.49 4.73 -5.86
N ARG A 276 19.79 3.64 -5.53
CA ARG A 276 19.34 3.37 -4.16
C ARG A 276 19.67 1.98 -3.69
N LEU A 277 20.14 1.91 -2.45
CA LEU A 277 20.24 0.67 -1.70
C LEU A 277 18.91 0.48 -0.97
N LEU A 278 18.18 -0.56 -1.35
CA LEU A 278 17.11 -1.08 -0.50
C LEU A 278 17.77 -1.70 0.74
N ARG A 279 17.49 -1.16 1.91
CA ARG A 279 18.01 -1.71 3.16
C ARG A 279 17.10 -2.83 3.63
N LEU A 280 17.69 -4.01 3.80
CA LEU A 280 17.05 -5.12 4.45
C LEU A 280 17.45 -5.11 5.93
N ASP A 281 16.47 -4.95 6.79
CA ASP A 281 16.62 -5.12 8.23
C ASP A 281 16.06 -6.50 8.61
N CYS A 282 16.90 -7.36 9.17
CA CYS A 282 16.56 -8.71 9.64
C CYS A 282 16.26 -8.71 11.13
#